data_52895a7da669b637478acae1676c5ac2
#
_entry.id   52895a7da669b637478acae1676c5ac2
#
_cell.length_a   1.000
_cell.length_b   1.000
_cell.length_c   1.000
_cell.angle_alpha   90.00
_cell.angle_beta   90.00
_cell.angle_gamma   90.00
#
_symmetry.space_group_name_H-M   'P 1'
#
loop_
_entity.id
_entity.type
_entity.pdbx_description
1 polymer ?
#
loop_
_entity_poly.entity_id
_entity_poly.type
_entity_poly.pdbx_seq_one_letter_code
_entity_poly.pdbx_strand_id
1 'polypeptide(L)'
;MGDSCHGHGGGHSHSHGHGGPGFGGFMPGGFHGQLVPGPLDPTQQPRKASHPEDSSSWDIIKATQFGALERCKELIEAGYDVRQPDKENVTLLHWAAINNRADMVKYYISKGAVIDQLGGDLNSTPLHWAIRQGHLSMVIQLMRYGADPSLADGEGYRGLHLAVLFQHMPIAAYLMAKGQEVDSPDINGQTPLMLAAQKIIGPEPTNFLIKCNASVNAVDKMNRNSPLHCAVLAGNVDSVHVLLEAGASVDLENANLATVAVRSLIPSTGLMASVFWMVVTWVLWFLPDILMLFTVNITALLYYYLRSCRTDPGIVKATEEEKKKNIVVLAEAGCLDPRIFCTSCMMRKPMRANHCFSCNACVAKQDHHSIWINGCIGARNHPYFVLFLVALSFLCMWMFYGSIMYWSKHCPLHYTEEGVWGAVTALTGCSPWVLYIFCFAFLNASWAFILLLVQLYQIAFLGLTTAERANLMHRQRKLPQAFSLRQNPFNLGVVRNLVNFFQWRCCGLCKPVVLDWTQQYPMGLSRDHPMFSGPDAV
;
A
#
# COMPACT_ATOMS: atom_id res chain seq x y z
N MET A 1 0.88 9.05 -65.38
CA MET A 1 0.65 10.38 -64.85
C MET A 1 0.14 10.19 -63.46
N GLY A 2 0.97 10.17 -62.48
CA GLY A 2 1.67 11.24 -61.74
C GLY A 2 0.77 11.59 -60.56
N ASP A 3 1.07 11.69 -59.36
CA ASP A 3 2.27 11.74 -58.55
C ASP A 3 1.95 11.41 -57.09
N SER A 4 2.97 10.90 -56.46
CA SER A 4 3.14 10.69 -55.04
C SER A 4 2.89 11.94 -54.18
N CYS A 5 2.45 11.73 -52.93
CA CYS A 5 2.98 12.48 -51.79
C CYS A 5 2.78 11.75 -50.45
N HIS A 6 3.86 11.66 -49.72
CA HIS A 6 4.00 11.15 -48.34
C HIS A 6 3.20 12.00 -47.34
N GLY A 7 2.61 11.34 -46.32
CA GLY A 7 2.05 11.98 -45.15
C GLY A 7 2.26 11.14 -43.90
N HIS A 8 3.24 11.53 -43.07
CA HIS A 8 3.46 11.01 -41.73
C HIS A 8 2.25 11.33 -40.85
N GLY A 9 1.59 10.30 -40.30
CA GLY A 9 0.57 10.42 -39.27
C GLY A 9 1.15 10.07 -37.92
N GLY A 10 1.54 11.08 -37.15
CA GLY A 10 1.86 10.93 -35.73
C GLY A 10 0.57 10.83 -34.91
N GLY A 11 0.37 9.72 -34.23
CA GLY A 11 -0.74 9.54 -33.29
C GLY A 11 -0.50 10.32 -32.01
N HIS A 12 -1.21 11.40 -31.78
CA HIS A 12 -1.30 12.07 -30.51
C HIS A 12 -2.39 11.41 -29.67
N SER A 13 -1.97 10.67 -28.62
CA SER A 13 -2.85 10.27 -27.52
C SER A 13 -3.12 11.48 -26.62
N HIS A 14 -4.30 12.05 -26.70
CA HIS A 14 -4.77 13.05 -25.75
C HIS A 14 -5.17 12.37 -24.44
N SER A 15 -4.31 12.45 -23.43
CA SER A 15 -4.69 12.24 -22.04
C SER A 15 -5.36 13.53 -21.55
N HIS A 16 -6.67 13.49 -21.33
CA HIS A 16 -7.38 14.56 -20.63
C HIS A 16 -7.00 14.52 -19.14
N GLY A 17 -6.02 15.32 -18.76
CA GLY A 17 -5.78 15.69 -17.39
C GLY A 17 -6.83 16.72 -16.96
N HIS A 18 -7.80 16.31 -16.15
CA HIS A 18 -8.62 17.27 -15.41
C HIS A 18 -7.74 17.92 -14.34
N GLY A 19 -7.29 19.13 -14.62
CA GLY A 19 -6.68 20.02 -13.64
C GLY A 19 -7.73 20.43 -12.60
N GLY A 20 -7.65 19.84 -11.41
CA GLY A 20 -8.27 20.42 -10.24
C GLY A 20 -7.58 21.74 -9.91
N PRO A 21 -8.28 22.72 -9.26
CA PRO A 21 -7.71 24.01 -8.93
C PRO A 21 -6.49 23.80 -8.02
N GLY A 22 -5.31 24.10 -8.57
CA GLY A 22 -4.09 24.10 -7.81
C GLY A 22 -4.19 25.11 -6.67
N PHE A 23 -4.15 24.65 -5.45
CA PHE A 23 -3.84 25.50 -4.32
C PHE A 23 -2.38 25.95 -4.47
N GLY A 24 -2.20 27.10 -5.14
CA GLY A 24 -0.98 27.87 -5.03
C GLY A 24 -0.88 28.34 -3.59
N GLY A 25 -0.21 27.54 -2.75
CA GLY A 25 0.19 27.99 -1.43
C GLY A 25 1.12 29.18 -1.62
N PHE A 26 0.70 30.34 -1.18
CA PHE A 26 1.51 31.54 -1.11
C PHE A 26 2.76 31.20 -0.27
N MET A 27 3.89 31.08 -0.95
CA MET A 27 5.19 31.16 -0.30
C MET A 27 5.52 32.64 -0.17
N PRO A 28 5.89 33.15 1.01
CA PRO A 28 6.39 34.51 1.13
C PRO A 28 7.69 34.65 0.34
N GLY A 29 7.72 35.57 -0.62
CA GLY A 29 8.91 36.05 -1.31
C GLY A 29 9.65 35.07 -2.19
N GLY A 30 9.32 35.05 -3.46
CA GLY A 30 10.17 34.81 -4.63
C GLY A 30 11.28 33.77 -4.57
N PHE A 31 10.99 32.48 -4.44
CA PHE A 31 11.87 31.41 -4.91
C PHE A 31 11.30 30.76 -6.18
N HIS A 32 11.40 31.48 -7.30
CA HIS A 32 11.34 30.86 -8.62
C HIS A 32 12.67 30.17 -8.89
N GLY A 33 12.63 28.85 -8.94
CA GLY A 33 13.68 28.04 -9.58
C GLY A 33 14.55 27.22 -8.67
N GLN A 34 13.97 26.28 -7.90
CA GLN A 34 14.66 25.02 -7.65
C GLN A 34 13.63 23.89 -7.63
N LEU A 35 13.74 23.06 -8.67
CA LEU A 35 13.09 21.78 -8.82
C LEU A 35 13.20 20.99 -7.51
N VAL A 36 12.07 20.52 -7.02
CA VAL A 36 12.00 19.45 -6.02
C VAL A 36 12.97 18.36 -6.50
N PRO A 37 13.97 17.93 -5.73
CA PRO A 37 14.80 16.81 -6.11
C PRO A 37 13.88 15.60 -6.21
N GLY A 38 13.67 15.11 -7.44
CA GLY A 38 13.15 13.77 -7.66
C GLY A 38 14.04 12.77 -6.94
N PRO A 39 13.60 11.52 -6.73
CA PRO A 39 14.39 10.51 -6.05
C PRO A 39 15.78 10.48 -6.67
N LEU A 40 16.81 10.70 -5.84
CA LEU A 40 18.21 10.76 -6.21
C LEU A 40 18.56 9.58 -7.12
N ASP A 41 18.97 9.89 -8.33
CA ASP A 41 19.54 8.95 -9.28
C ASP A 41 20.91 8.50 -8.72
N PRO A 42 21.09 7.22 -8.36
CA PRO A 42 22.32 6.73 -7.74
C PRO A 42 23.52 6.71 -8.69
N THR A 43 23.35 7.08 -9.96
CA THR A 43 24.46 7.15 -10.94
C THR A 43 25.13 8.50 -11.00
N GLN A 44 24.63 9.51 -10.30
CA GLN A 44 25.37 10.76 -10.18
C GLN A 44 26.46 10.58 -9.13
N GLN A 45 27.70 10.46 -9.59
CA GLN A 45 28.87 10.69 -8.77
C GLN A 45 28.64 11.97 -7.94
N PRO A 46 29.03 11.99 -6.65
CA PRO A 46 28.92 13.19 -5.85
C PRO A 46 29.61 14.32 -6.62
N ARG A 47 28.82 15.26 -7.13
CA ARG A 47 29.35 16.50 -7.67
C ARG A 47 30.25 17.04 -6.57
N LYS A 48 31.55 17.15 -6.84
CA LYS A 48 32.50 17.86 -6.00
C LYS A 48 31.81 19.15 -5.59
N ALA A 49 31.68 19.34 -4.27
CA ALA A 49 31.14 20.56 -3.71
C ALA A 49 31.75 21.73 -4.49
N SER A 50 30.91 22.50 -5.18
CA SER A 50 31.28 23.83 -5.65
C SER A 50 31.89 24.53 -4.47
N HIS A 51 32.99 25.24 -4.68
CA HIS A 51 33.70 26.03 -3.68
C HIS A 51 32.75 26.52 -2.60
N PRO A 52 33.08 26.36 -1.30
CA PRO A 52 32.26 26.95 -0.25
C PRO A 52 32.18 28.45 -0.55
N GLU A 53 31.02 28.94 -0.95
CA GLU A 53 30.75 30.37 -0.92
C GLU A 53 31.14 30.81 0.49
N ASP A 54 31.99 31.77 0.60
CA ASP A 54 32.46 32.26 1.89
C ASP A 54 31.26 32.69 2.73
N SER A 55 30.87 31.87 3.67
CA SER A 55 29.68 32.08 4.50
C SER A 55 29.82 33.30 5.41
N SER A 56 31.01 33.89 5.47
CA SER A 56 31.30 35.08 6.28
C SER A 56 30.49 36.31 5.87
N SER A 57 30.06 36.37 4.61
CA SER A 57 29.24 37.48 4.08
C SER A 57 27.74 37.26 4.24
N TRP A 58 27.27 36.10 4.71
CA TRP A 58 25.87 35.78 4.79
C TRP A 58 25.18 36.49 5.98
N ASP A 59 23.97 36.96 5.74
CA ASP A 59 23.09 37.39 6.83
C ASP A 59 22.59 36.17 7.64
N ILE A 60 22.00 36.42 8.79
CA ILE A 60 21.63 35.36 9.71
C ILE A 60 20.51 34.46 9.14
N ILE A 61 19.62 34.99 8.30
CA ILE A 61 18.55 34.25 7.67
C ILE A 61 19.12 33.26 6.66
N LYS A 62 19.96 33.75 5.72
CA LYS A 62 20.65 32.91 4.74
C LYS A 62 21.54 31.87 5.43
N ALA A 63 22.28 32.27 6.45
CA ALA A 63 23.09 31.34 7.24
C ALA A 63 22.25 30.24 7.90
N THR A 64 21.04 30.57 8.41
CA THR A 64 20.11 29.60 8.99
C THR A 64 19.53 28.67 7.93
N GLN A 65 19.09 29.17 6.78
CA GLN A 65 18.54 28.38 5.69
C GLN A 65 19.52 27.34 5.18
N PHE A 66 20.78 27.70 5.01
CA PHE A 66 21.84 26.83 4.50
C PHE A 66 22.54 25.99 5.58
N GLY A 67 22.32 26.31 6.86
CA GLY A 67 22.87 25.53 7.98
C GLY A 67 24.30 25.92 8.38
N ALA A 68 24.70 27.17 8.13
CA ALA A 68 26.03 27.71 8.53
C ALA A 68 26.05 28.05 10.03
N LEU A 69 26.13 27.03 10.89
CA LEU A 69 25.99 27.17 12.34
C LEU A 69 27.01 28.13 12.94
N GLU A 70 28.28 28.05 12.53
CA GLU A 70 29.33 28.92 13.08
C GLU A 70 29.06 30.40 12.74
N ARG A 71 28.60 30.67 11.51
CA ARG A 71 28.19 32.03 11.13
C ARG A 71 27.02 32.56 11.96
N CYS A 72 26.04 31.72 12.23
CA CYS A 72 24.93 32.10 13.09
C CYS A 72 25.37 32.36 14.54
N LYS A 73 26.34 31.59 15.06
CA LYS A 73 26.92 31.83 16.38
C LYS A 73 27.60 33.19 16.45
N GLU A 74 28.47 33.50 15.46
CA GLU A 74 29.13 34.80 15.37
C GLU A 74 28.16 35.96 15.39
N LEU A 75 27.07 35.91 14.59
CA LEU A 75 26.10 36.97 14.49
C LEU A 75 25.28 37.15 15.79
N ILE A 76 24.94 36.04 16.47
CA ILE A 76 24.23 36.08 17.75
C ILE A 76 25.14 36.59 18.86
N GLU A 77 26.41 36.19 18.88
CA GLU A 77 27.41 36.71 19.82
C GLU A 77 27.73 38.21 19.57
N ALA A 78 27.57 38.65 18.32
CA ALA A 78 27.64 40.07 17.96
C ALA A 78 26.39 40.90 18.38
N GLY A 79 25.39 40.25 19.00
CA GLY A 79 24.21 40.92 19.59
C GLY A 79 22.91 40.75 18.85
N TYR A 80 22.82 39.83 17.87
CA TYR A 80 21.53 39.52 17.22
C TYR A 80 20.60 38.78 18.18
N ASP A 81 19.37 39.30 18.39
CA ASP A 81 18.37 38.62 19.22
C ASP A 81 17.66 37.49 18.44
N VAL A 82 17.77 36.27 18.92
CA VAL A 82 17.15 35.09 18.32
C VAL A 82 15.63 35.11 18.30
N ARG A 83 15.00 35.98 19.11
CA ARG A 83 13.55 36.15 19.18
C ARG A 83 13.02 37.16 18.15
N GLN A 84 13.91 37.93 17.54
CA GLN A 84 13.50 38.99 16.62
C GLN A 84 12.99 38.36 15.33
N PRO A 85 11.74 38.65 14.92
CA PRO A 85 11.23 38.21 13.63
C PRO A 85 11.83 39.05 12.50
N ASP A 86 11.85 38.48 11.30
CA ASP A 86 12.22 39.19 10.09
C ASP A 86 11.09 40.11 9.57
N LYS A 87 11.26 40.66 8.38
CA LYS A 87 10.29 41.60 7.76
C LYS A 87 8.94 40.94 7.45
N GLU A 88 8.91 39.61 7.35
CA GLU A 88 7.72 38.78 7.07
C GLU A 88 7.14 38.18 8.37
N ASN A 89 7.55 38.71 9.52
CA ASN A 89 7.17 38.19 10.83
C ASN A 89 7.57 36.70 11.06
N VAL A 90 8.69 36.26 10.47
CA VAL A 90 9.22 34.89 10.58
C VAL A 90 10.46 34.89 11.46
N THR A 91 10.52 34.01 12.45
CA THR A 91 11.71 33.90 13.34
C THR A 91 12.76 32.96 12.78
N LEU A 92 13.97 33.04 13.31
CA LEU A 92 15.06 32.10 12.96
C LEU A 92 14.68 30.63 13.22
N LEU A 93 13.83 30.38 14.24
CA LEU A 93 13.36 29.02 14.55
C LEU A 93 12.43 28.48 13.46
N HIS A 94 11.60 29.31 12.83
CA HIS A 94 10.80 28.91 11.67
C HIS A 94 11.71 28.54 10.48
N TRP A 95 12.70 29.39 10.17
CA TRP A 95 13.64 29.13 9.07
C TRP A 95 14.47 27.85 9.29
N ALA A 96 14.87 27.57 10.53
CA ALA A 96 15.55 26.34 10.89
C ALA A 96 14.63 25.12 10.75
N ALA A 97 13.36 25.24 11.14
CA ALA A 97 12.37 24.16 11.10
C ALA A 97 12.00 23.78 9.66
N ILE A 98 11.70 24.76 8.79
CA ILE A 98 11.33 24.50 7.38
C ILE A 98 12.48 23.88 6.60
N ASN A 99 13.73 24.24 6.92
CA ASN A 99 14.92 23.72 6.26
C ASN A 99 15.55 22.48 6.95
N ASN A 100 14.86 21.93 7.94
CA ASN A 100 15.27 20.72 8.69
C ASN A 100 16.69 20.85 9.30
N ARG A 101 17.03 22.01 9.89
CA ARG A 101 18.34 22.30 10.49
C ARG A 101 18.35 22.00 11.98
N ALA A 102 18.50 20.71 12.33
CA ALA A 102 18.38 20.21 13.69
C ALA A 102 19.34 20.89 14.70
N ASP A 103 20.60 21.12 14.29
CA ASP A 103 21.62 21.76 15.15
C ASP A 103 21.31 23.25 15.40
N MET A 104 20.75 23.93 14.40
CA MET A 104 20.28 25.30 14.52
C MET A 104 19.14 25.42 15.52
N VAL A 105 18.12 24.55 15.41
CA VAL A 105 17.00 24.50 16.35
C VAL A 105 17.49 24.33 17.77
N LYS A 106 18.40 23.36 18.01
CA LYS A 106 19.02 23.13 19.32
C LYS A 106 19.71 24.39 19.85
N TYR A 107 20.48 25.04 18.99
CA TYR A 107 21.24 26.23 19.36
C TYR A 107 20.31 27.42 19.67
N TYR A 108 19.33 27.71 18.80
CA TYR A 108 18.41 28.85 19.02
C TYR A 108 17.54 28.67 20.27
N ILE A 109 17.06 27.47 20.54
CA ILE A 109 16.32 27.19 21.78
C ILE A 109 17.22 27.41 23.01
N SER A 110 18.49 26.99 22.95
CA SER A 110 19.46 27.24 24.04
C SER A 110 19.74 28.73 24.28
N LYS A 111 19.56 29.58 23.25
CA LYS A 111 19.67 31.04 23.32
C LYS A 111 18.37 31.74 23.63
N GLY A 112 17.29 30.99 23.92
CA GLY A 112 16.02 31.52 24.39
C GLY A 112 15.00 31.81 23.29
N ALA A 113 15.11 31.20 22.11
CA ALA A 113 14.07 31.26 21.08
C ALA A 113 12.74 30.69 21.63
N VAL A 114 11.63 31.35 21.32
CA VAL A 114 10.28 30.90 21.73
C VAL A 114 9.82 29.81 20.79
N ILE A 115 9.54 28.62 21.35
CA ILE A 115 9.29 27.41 20.57
C ILE A 115 7.97 27.47 19.77
N ASP A 116 6.93 28.04 20.35
CA ASP A 116 5.60 28.13 19.77
C ASP A 116 5.28 29.57 19.28
N GLN A 117 6.32 30.34 18.94
CA GLN A 117 6.14 31.66 18.35
C GLN A 117 5.30 31.54 17.08
N LEU A 118 4.24 32.35 16.98
CA LEU A 118 3.46 32.48 15.76
C LEU A 118 4.15 33.44 14.79
N GLY A 119 4.17 33.06 13.50
CA GLY A 119 4.83 33.91 12.50
C GLY A 119 4.46 33.55 11.06
N GLY A 120 4.86 34.46 10.14
CA GLY A 120 4.54 34.40 8.73
C GLY A 120 3.08 34.73 8.41
N ASP A 121 2.72 34.74 7.13
CA ASP A 121 1.39 35.11 6.63
C ASP A 121 0.26 34.24 7.19
N LEU A 122 0.58 32.96 7.44
CA LEU A 122 -0.38 32.00 7.98
C LEU A 122 -0.40 31.94 9.52
N ASN A 123 0.31 32.85 10.18
CA ASN A 123 0.40 32.90 11.65
C ASN A 123 0.65 31.51 12.26
N SER A 124 1.65 30.82 11.73
CA SER A 124 1.98 29.42 12.03
C SER A 124 3.14 29.32 13.02
N THR A 125 3.23 28.20 13.76
CA THR A 125 4.41 27.92 14.60
C THR A 125 5.53 27.22 13.79
N PRO A 126 6.78 27.17 14.29
CA PRO A 126 7.84 26.38 13.68
C PRO A 126 7.46 24.90 13.49
N LEU A 127 6.65 24.34 14.40
CA LEU A 127 6.13 22.97 14.30
C LEU A 127 5.21 22.81 13.07
N HIS A 128 4.30 23.77 12.81
CA HIS A 128 3.45 23.76 11.61
C HIS A 128 4.29 23.76 10.33
N TRP A 129 5.36 24.57 10.29
CA TRP A 129 6.26 24.62 9.13
C TRP A 129 6.99 23.29 8.91
N ALA A 130 7.49 22.66 9.98
CA ALA A 130 8.11 21.34 9.91
C ALA A 130 7.14 20.25 9.42
N ILE A 131 5.88 20.29 9.86
CA ILE A 131 4.83 19.35 9.43
C ILE A 131 4.49 19.54 7.96
N ARG A 132 4.31 20.79 7.49
CA ARG A 132 4.02 21.09 6.07
C ARG A 132 5.10 20.55 5.13
N GLN A 133 6.38 20.54 5.55
CA GLN A 133 7.50 20.03 4.77
C GLN A 133 7.74 18.51 4.93
N GLY A 134 7.04 17.86 5.84
CA GLY A 134 7.21 16.43 6.08
C GLY A 134 8.46 16.04 6.85
N HIS A 135 9.08 16.97 7.59
CA HIS A 135 10.30 16.74 8.34
C HIS A 135 10.03 16.06 9.68
N LEU A 136 9.75 14.75 9.67
CA LEU A 136 9.43 13.98 10.89
C LEU A 136 10.48 14.14 11.99
N SER A 137 11.78 14.09 11.66
CA SER A 137 12.86 14.26 12.64
C SER A 137 12.80 15.63 13.33
N MET A 138 12.48 16.67 12.58
CA MET A 138 12.29 18.02 13.10
C MET A 138 11.05 18.13 13.99
N VAL A 139 9.93 17.53 13.56
CA VAL A 139 8.69 17.46 14.38
C VAL A 139 8.98 16.78 15.72
N ILE A 140 9.68 15.66 15.71
CA ILE A 140 10.07 14.94 16.95
C ILE A 140 10.95 15.82 17.84
N GLN A 141 11.92 16.50 17.25
CA GLN A 141 12.83 17.37 17.98
C GLN A 141 12.10 18.56 18.62
N LEU A 142 11.24 19.27 17.86
CA LEU A 142 10.46 20.39 18.39
C LEU A 142 9.52 19.94 19.50
N MET A 143 8.84 18.80 19.35
CA MET A 143 7.98 18.26 20.40
C MET A 143 8.76 17.81 21.65
N ARG A 144 9.99 17.34 21.53
CA ARG A 144 10.88 17.08 22.68
C ARG A 144 11.26 18.34 23.44
N TYR A 145 11.33 19.47 22.73
CA TYR A 145 11.57 20.78 23.35
C TYR A 145 10.28 21.44 23.86
N GLY A 146 9.13 20.78 23.75
CA GLY A 146 7.86 21.22 24.32
C GLY A 146 6.94 21.97 23.35
N ALA A 147 7.15 21.85 22.03
CA ALA A 147 6.23 22.41 21.05
C ALA A 147 4.83 21.77 21.19
N ASP A 148 3.79 22.60 21.16
CA ASP A 148 2.40 22.18 21.31
C ASP A 148 1.74 21.93 19.94
N PRO A 149 1.45 20.66 19.58
CA PRO A 149 0.80 20.32 18.31
C PRO A 149 -0.69 20.67 18.26
N SER A 150 -1.29 21.06 19.39
CA SER A 150 -2.70 21.44 19.48
C SER A 150 -2.98 22.90 19.09
N LEU A 151 -1.93 23.72 18.98
CA LEU A 151 -2.07 25.09 18.52
C LEU A 151 -2.59 25.13 17.09
N ALA A 152 -3.44 26.12 16.81
CA ALA A 152 -3.99 26.35 15.47
C ALA A 152 -3.19 27.44 14.76
N ASP A 153 -2.98 27.30 13.46
CA ASP A 153 -2.46 28.37 12.60
C ASP A 153 -3.56 29.38 12.23
N GLY A 154 -3.25 30.38 11.40
CA GLY A 154 -4.18 31.40 10.98
C GLY A 154 -5.38 30.92 10.16
N GLU A 155 -5.29 29.70 9.58
CA GLU A 155 -6.39 29.02 8.90
C GLU A 155 -7.19 28.11 9.86
N GLY A 156 -6.79 28.05 11.13
CA GLY A 156 -7.39 27.19 12.16
C GLY A 156 -6.94 25.73 12.10
N TYR A 157 -5.95 25.39 11.26
CA TYR A 157 -5.42 24.05 11.19
C TYR A 157 -4.43 23.78 12.33
N ARG A 158 -4.61 22.63 12.97
CA ARG A 158 -3.68 22.08 13.96
C ARG A 158 -2.69 21.13 13.29
N GLY A 159 -1.69 20.66 14.02
CA GLY A 159 -0.66 19.76 13.48
C GLY A 159 -1.22 18.55 12.73
N LEU A 160 -2.29 17.92 13.24
CA LEU A 160 -2.91 16.75 12.59
C LEU A 160 -3.60 17.11 11.27
N HIS A 161 -4.30 18.25 11.18
CA HIS A 161 -4.90 18.72 9.93
C HIS A 161 -3.85 18.88 8.83
N LEU A 162 -2.74 19.54 9.17
CA LEU A 162 -1.63 19.76 8.22
C LEU A 162 -0.97 18.44 7.80
N ALA A 163 -0.73 17.52 8.74
CA ALA A 163 -0.15 16.21 8.43
C ALA A 163 -1.03 15.42 7.47
N VAL A 164 -2.36 15.51 7.62
CA VAL A 164 -3.35 14.88 6.73
C VAL A 164 -3.38 15.58 5.38
N LEU A 165 -3.48 16.92 5.36
CA LEU A 165 -3.59 17.72 4.14
C LEU A 165 -2.37 17.54 3.22
N PHE A 166 -1.17 17.48 3.79
CA PHE A 166 0.07 17.26 3.06
C PHE A 166 0.46 15.79 2.94
N GLN A 167 -0.41 14.87 3.35
CA GLN A 167 -0.25 13.40 3.24
C GLN A 167 1.00 12.85 3.95
N HIS A 168 1.46 13.52 4.99
CA HIS A 168 2.59 13.06 5.81
C HIS A 168 2.14 12.06 6.88
N MET A 169 1.71 10.87 6.45
CA MET A 169 1.14 9.84 7.33
C MET A 169 2.04 9.42 8.50
N PRO A 170 3.38 9.32 8.36
CA PRO A 170 4.27 9.07 9.49
C PRO A 170 4.19 10.15 10.58
N ILE A 171 4.04 11.42 10.19
CA ILE A 171 3.86 12.53 11.13
C ILE A 171 2.48 12.44 11.80
N ALA A 172 1.41 12.21 11.02
CA ALA A 172 0.07 12.02 11.55
C ALA A 172 0.05 10.88 12.59
N ALA A 173 0.65 9.72 12.27
CA ALA A 173 0.78 8.60 13.18
C ALA A 173 1.52 8.96 14.48
N TYR A 174 2.62 9.71 14.38
CA TYR A 174 3.38 10.16 15.54
C TYR A 174 2.58 11.12 16.43
N LEU A 175 1.90 12.12 15.83
CA LEU A 175 1.06 13.08 16.56
C LEU A 175 -0.07 12.36 17.30
N MET A 176 -0.76 11.41 16.65
CA MET A 176 -1.79 10.59 17.26
C MET A 176 -1.25 9.74 18.42
N ALA A 177 -0.08 9.13 18.24
CA ALA A 177 0.57 8.33 19.28
C ALA A 177 0.98 9.18 20.51
N LYS A 178 1.26 10.48 20.31
CA LYS A 178 1.53 11.45 21.38
C LYS A 178 0.25 12.02 22.02
N GLY A 179 -0.93 11.54 21.60
CA GLY A 179 -2.21 11.88 22.23
C GLY A 179 -2.96 13.04 21.58
N GLN A 180 -2.59 13.43 20.35
CA GLN A 180 -3.38 14.44 19.62
C GLN A 180 -4.79 13.90 19.36
N GLU A 181 -5.79 14.74 19.60
CA GLU A 181 -7.20 14.40 19.37
C GLU A 181 -7.51 14.28 17.88
N VAL A 182 -8.12 13.15 17.49
CA VAL A 182 -8.38 12.82 16.08
C VAL A 182 -9.48 13.66 15.44
N ASP A 183 -10.49 14.05 16.24
CA ASP A 183 -11.66 14.81 15.79
C ASP A 183 -11.57 16.32 16.11
N SER A 184 -10.38 16.82 16.43
CA SER A 184 -10.18 18.26 16.67
C SER A 184 -10.66 19.07 15.46
N PRO A 185 -11.61 20.02 15.64
CA PRO A 185 -12.12 20.81 14.52
C PRO A 185 -11.17 21.95 14.15
N ASP A 186 -11.18 22.33 12.88
CA ASP A 186 -10.61 23.61 12.41
C ASP A 186 -11.56 24.79 12.70
N ILE A 187 -11.23 25.96 12.18
CA ILE A 187 -12.07 27.18 12.34
C ILE A 187 -13.49 26.99 11.77
N ASN A 188 -13.65 26.19 10.72
CA ASN A 188 -14.93 25.91 10.06
C ASN A 188 -15.70 24.75 10.70
N GLY A 189 -15.12 24.13 11.72
CA GLY A 189 -15.64 22.93 12.35
C GLY A 189 -15.36 21.65 11.56
N GLN A 190 -14.48 21.71 10.57
CA GLN A 190 -14.08 20.52 9.81
C GLN A 190 -13.08 19.68 10.62
N THR A 191 -13.32 18.37 10.68
CA THR A 191 -12.39 17.43 11.28
C THR A 191 -11.31 17.01 10.27
N PRO A 192 -10.16 16.47 10.71
CA PRO A 192 -9.16 15.90 9.79
C PRO A 192 -9.74 14.86 8.82
N LEU A 193 -10.76 14.10 9.24
CA LEU A 193 -11.44 13.11 8.39
C LEU A 193 -12.25 13.78 7.27
N MET A 194 -12.96 14.88 7.55
CA MET A 194 -13.68 15.64 6.52
C MET A 194 -12.70 16.23 5.51
N LEU A 195 -11.60 16.79 6.00
CA LEU A 195 -10.55 17.36 5.16
C LEU A 195 -9.90 16.29 4.26
N ALA A 196 -9.61 15.12 4.81
CA ALA A 196 -9.12 13.98 4.04
C ALA A 196 -10.10 13.57 2.94
N ALA A 197 -11.37 13.38 3.28
CA ALA A 197 -12.42 12.96 2.35
C ALA A 197 -12.66 13.98 1.23
N GLN A 198 -12.49 15.28 1.51
CA GLN A 198 -12.72 16.37 0.57
C GLN A 198 -11.51 16.66 -0.33
N LYS A 199 -10.30 16.64 0.22
CA LYS A 199 -9.11 17.20 -0.45
C LYS A 199 -8.18 16.14 -1.04
N ILE A 200 -8.23 14.90 -0.55
CA ILE A 200 -7.26 13.88 -0.90
C ILE A 200 -7.92 12.76 -1.68
N ILE A 201 -7.49 12.54 -2.91
CA ILE A 201 -7.99 11.44 -3.76
C ILE A 201 -7.30 10.14 -3.32
N GLY A 202 -8.10 9.08 -3.15
CA GLY A 202 -7.64 7.76 -2.73
C GLY A 202 -8.15 7.35 -1.34
N PRO A 203 -7.97 6.08 -0.95
CA PRO A 203 -8.48 5.56 0.31
C PRO A 203 -7.69 6.01 1.54
N GLU A 204 -6.44 6.39 1.38
CA GLU A 204 -5.59 7.01 2.41
C GLU A 204 -5.59 8.54 2.19
N PRO A 205 -5.66 9.36 3.21
CA PRO A 205 -5.59 9.11 4.65
C PRO A 205 -6.94 8.81 5.34
N THR A 206 -8.06 8.77 4.60
CA THR A 206 -9.41 8.52 5.15
C THR A 206 -9.43 7.24 5.99
N ASN A 207 -8.93 6.14 5.42
CA ASN A 207 -8.85 4.84 6.07
C ASN A 207 -7.99 4.85 7.35
N PHE A 208 -6.87 5.57 7.31
CA PHE A 208 -6.00 5.77 8.47
C PHE A 208 -6.75 6.44 9.63
N LEU A 209 -7.46 7.54 9.36
CA LEU A 209 -8.18 8.30 10.40
C LEU A 209 -9.33 7.49 11.00
N ILE A 210 -10.08 6.73 10.18
CA ILE A 210 -11.14 5.84 10.66
C ILE A 210 -10.57 4.78 11.61
N LYS A 211 -9.42 4.19 11.29
CA LYS A 211 -8.73 3.23 12.17
C LYS A 211 -8.22 3.85 13.47
N CYS A 212 -8.02 5.16 13.47
CA CYS A 212 -7.73 5.92 14.68
C CYS A 212 -9.00 6.34 15.44
N ASN A 213 -10.15 5.74 15.14
CA ASN A 213 -11.45 6.03 15.73
C ASN A 213 -11.97 7.46 15.45
N ALA A 214 -11.64 8.04 14.29
CA ALA A 214 -12.26 9.28 13.86
C ALA A 214 -13.78 9.10 13.68
N SER A 215 -14.55 10.09 14.09
CA SER A 215 -16.02 10.06 13.97
C SER A 215 -16.46 10.17 12.52
N VAL A 216 -17.00 9.08 11.97
CA VAL A 216 -17.48 9.00 10.58
C VAL A 216 -18.76 9.82 10.34
N ASN A 217 -19.47 10.21 11.41
CA ASN A 217 -20.74 10.93 11.37
C ASN A 217 -20.66 12.34 12.00
N ALA A 218 -19.47 12.83 12.32
CA ALA A 218 -19.30 14.23 12.74
C ALA A 218 -19.80 15.17 11.63
N VAL A 219 -20.28 16.36 11.99
CA VAL A 219 -20.76 17.34 11.03
C VAL A 219 -20.01 18.67 11.20
N ASP A 220 -19.69 19.34 10.09
CA ASP A 220 -19.06 20.65 10.12
C ASP A 220 -20.03 21.74 10.60
N LYS A 221 -19.50 22.88 11.04
CA LYS A 221 -20.31 23.99 11.58
C LYS A 221 -20.98 24.82 10.49
N MET A 222 -20.40 24.86 9.28
CA MET A 222 -20.84 25.76 8.22
C MET A 222 -22.03 25.19 7.45
N ASN A 223 -21.91 23.98 6.96
CA ASN A 223 -22.90 23.35 6.07
C ASN A 223 -23.55 22.11 6.67
N ARG A 224 -23.17 21.70 7.88
CA ARG A 224 -23.55 20.43 8.50
C ARG A 224 -23.22 19.22 7.62
N ASN A 225 -22.16 19.32 6.82
CA ASN A 225 -21.69 18.19 6.03
C ASN A 225 -21.00 17.17 6.92
N SER A 226 -21.34 15.89 6.73
CA SER A 226 -20.58 14.78 7.28
C SER A 226 -19.35 14.46 6.38
N PRO A 227 -18.38 13.65 6.84
CA PRO A 227 -17.28 13.19 5.98
C PRO A 227 -17.78 12.56 4.67
N LEU A 228 -18.91 11.83 4.71
CA LEU A 228 -19.53 11.23 3.53
C LEU A 228 -20.04 12.30 2.55
N HIS A 229 -20.68 13.37 3.03
CA HIS A 229 -21.07 14.51 2.20
C HIS A 229 -19.83 15.15 1.56
N CYS A 230 -18.75 15.37 2.32
CA CYS A 230 -17.50 15.93 1.82
C CYS A 230 -16.89 15.08 0.71
N ALA A 231 -16.86 13.74 0.88
CA ALA A 231 -16.35 12.81 -0.11
C ALA A 231 -17.18 12.83 -1.42
N VAL A 232 -18.53 12.83 -1.29
CA VAL A 232 -19.45 12.86 -2.45
C VAL A 232 -19.34 14.16 -3.21
N LEU A 233 -19.33 15.31 -2.51
CA LEU A 233 -19.18 16.62 -3.13
C LEU A 233 -17.83 16.79 -3.85
N ALA A 234 -16.79 16.13 -3.35
CA ALA A 234 -15.46 16.13 -3.97
C ALA A 234 -15.33 15.09 -5.11
N GLY A 235 -16.30 14.19 -5.29
CA GLY A 235 -16.21 13.08 -6.25
C GLY A 235 -15.20 11.99 -5.84
N ASN A 236 -14.83 11.90 -4.57
CA ASN A 236 -13.84 10.97 -4.06
C ASN A 236 -14.47 9.60 -3.77
N VAL A 237 -14.58 8.77 -4.82
CA VAL A 237 -15.24 7.46 -4.76
C VAL A 237 -14.58 6.51 -3.77
N ASP A 238 -13.25 6.53 -3.67
CA ASP A 238 -12.50 5.68 -2.73
C ASP A 238 -12.85 6.02 -1.28
N SER A 239 -12.89 7.30 -0.94
CA SER A 239 -13.30 7.75 0.40
C SER A 239 -14.77 7.46 0.68
N VAL A 240 -15.67 7.57 -0.32
CA VAL A 240 -17.09 7.17 -0.17
C VAL A 240 -17.18 5.71 0.21
N HIS A 241 -16.47 4.83 -0.50
CA HIS A 241 -16.48 3.39 -0.22
C HIS A 241 -15.98 3.07 1.20
N VAL A 242 -14.83 3.64 1.58
CA VAL A 242 -14.22 3.43 2.89
C VAL A 242 -15.12 3.95 4.03
N LEU A 243 -15.77 5.11 3.85
CA LEU A 243 -16.68 5.69 4.84
C LEU A 243 -17.95 4.84 5.01
N LEU A 244 -18.51 4.32 3.92
CA LEU A 244 -19.68 3.42 3.98
C LEU A 244 -19.36 2.09 4.65
N GLU A 245 -18.20 1.50 4.36
CA GLU A 245 -17.72 0.29 5.04
C GLU A 245 -17.51 0.52 6.55
N ALA A 246 -17.14 1.74 6.93
CA ALA A 246 -16.97 2.13 8.33
C ALA A 246 -18.30 2.49 9.04
N GLY A 247 -19.45 2.38 8.34
CA GLY A 247 -20.77 2.65 8.91
C GLY A 247 -21.16 4.13 8.92
N ALA A 248 -20.65 4.94 7.97
CA ALA A 248 -21.13 6.29 7.80
C ALA A 248 -22.62 6.31 7.43
N SER A 249 -23.41 7.14 8.13
CA SER A 249 -24.83 7.25 7.89
C SER A 249 -25.12 7.96 6.57
N VAL A 250 -25.96 7.32 5.74
CA VAL A 250 -26.45 7.88 4.48
C VAL A 250 -27.67 8.81 4.68
N ASP A 251 -28.30 8.71 5.84
CA ASP A 251 -29.54 9.42 6.18
C ASP A 251 -29.29 10.77 6.83
N LEU A 252 -28.02 11.11 7.09
CA LEU A 252 -27.68 12.44 7.60
C LEU A 252 -28.00 13.52 6.56
N GLU A 253 -28.72 14.54 6.98
CA GLU A 253 -29.05 15.70 6.16
C GLU A 253 -28.09 16.85 6.47
N ASN A 254 -27.56 17.46 5.42
CA ASN A 254 -26.80 18.69 5.54
C ASN A 254 -27.71 19.92 5.60
N ALA A 255 -27.16 21.13 5.64
CA ALA A 255 -27.94 22.37 5.70
C ALA A 255 -28.86 22.59 4.47
N ASN A 256 -28.59 21.92 3.35
CA ASN A 256 -29.39 21.96 2.12
C ASN A 256 -30.40 20.79 2.03
N LEU A 257 -30.62 20.02 3.11
CA LEU A 257 -31.47 18.82 3.16
C LEU A 257 -31.08 17.75 2.15
N ALA A 258 -29.81 17.69 1.75
CA ALA A 258 -29.29 16.68 0.85
C ALA A 258 -28.85 15.44 1.63
N THR A 259 -29.29 14.27 1.17
CA THR A 259 -28.83 12.95 1.62
C THR A 259 -27.94 12.30 0.56
N VAL A 260 -27.14 11.34 0.96
CA VAL A 260 -26.26 10.61 0.02
C VAL A 260 -27.02 9.41 -0.57
N ALA A 261 -27.31 9.45 -1.87
CA ALA A 261 -27.91 8.30 -2.58
C ALA A 261 -26.83 7.29 -2.99
N VAL A 262 -26.84 6.11 -2.38
CA VAL A 262 -25.90 5.02 -2.68
C VAL A 262 -26.59 3.92 -3.50
N ARG A 263 -25.97 3.58 -4.65
CA ARG A 263 -26.38 2.44 -5.46
C ARG A 263 -25.55 1.22 -5.05
N SER A 264 -26.17 0.22 -4.45
CA SER A 264 -25.48 -1.01 -4.00
C SER A 264 -24.95 -1.83 -5.18
N LEU A 265 -23.69 -2.19 -5.14
CA LEU A 265 -23.05 -3.16 -6.03
C LEU A 265 -23.17 -4.55 -5.40
N ILE A 266 -23.83 -5.46 -6.10
CA ILE A 266 -24.00 -6.86 -5.70
C ILE A 266 -22.73 -7.65 -5.98
N PRO A 267 -22.16 -8.42 -5.02
CA PRO A 267 -20.94 -9.20 -5.24
C PRO A 267 -21.23 -10.47 -6.07
N SER A 268 -20.23 -10.84 -6.86
CA SER A 268 -20.20 -11.91 -7.85
C SER A 268 -20.20 -13.33 -7.24
N THR A 269 -21.28 -13.77 -6.61
CA THR A 269 -21.48 -15.17 -6.18
C THR A 269 -21.85 -16.12 -7.34
N GLY A 270 -22.13 -15.59 -8.54
CA GLY A 270 -22.60 -16.37 -9.68
C GLY A 270 -21.58 -17.31 -10.32
N LEU A 271 -20.28 -17.00 -10.24
CA LEU A 271 -19.24 -17.78 -10.95
C LEU A 271 -19.02 -19.16 -10.32
N MET A 272 -19.09 -19.27 -9.00
CA MET A 272 -18.89 -20.54 -8.29
C MET A 272 -20.08 -21.48 -8.39
N ALA A 273 -21.31 -20.94 -8.47
CA ALA A 273 -22.51 -21.75 -8.68
C ALA A 273 -22.51 -22.42 -10.05
N SER A 274 -22.00 -21.77 -11.10
CA SER A 274 -21.94 -22.35 -12.45
C SER A 274 -20.96 -23.52 -12.55
N VAL A 275 -19.81 -23.42 -11.86
CA VAL A 275 -18.82 -24.52 -11.79
C VAL A 275 -19.41 -25.74 -11.07
N PHE A 276 -20.12 -25.52 -9.97
CA PHE A 276 -20.76 -26.59 -9.20
C PHE A 276 -21.82 -27.33 -10.03
N TRP A 277 -22.72 -26.62 -10.73
CA TRP A 277 -23.75 -27.23 -11.58
C TRP A 277 -23.17 -28.02 -12.75
N MET A 278 -22.10 -27.53 -13.38
CA MET A 278 -21.43 -28.27 -14.46
C MET A 278 -20.82 -29.57 -13.98
N VAL A 279 -20.17 -29.57 -12.82
CA VAL A 279 -19.59 -30.77 -12.23
C VAL A 279 -20.66 -31.79 -11.89
N VAL A 280 -21.78 -31.38 -11.30
CA VAL A 280 -22.89 -32.25 -10.91
C VAL A 280 -23.57 -32.89 -12.12
N THR A 281 -23.84 -32.11 -13.18
CA THR A 281 -24.48 -32.64 -14.39
C THR A 281 -23.58 -33.63 -15.13
N TRP A 282 -22.25 -33.38 -15.12
CA TRP A 282 -21.28 -34.26 -15.76
C TRP A 282 -21.09 -35.59 -15.02
N VAL A 283 -21.05 -35.58 -13.67
CA VAL A 283 -20.93 -36.77 -12.81
C VAL A 283 -22.12 -37.72 -12.99
N LEU A 284 -23.33 -37.20 -13.07
CA LEU A 284 -24.55 -38.02 -13.17
C LEU A 284 -24.69 -38.75 -14.50
N TRP A 285 -24.00 -38.33 -15.56
CA TRP A 285 -24.18 -38.88 -16.91
C TRP A 285 -23.05 -39.79 -17.38
N PHE A 286 -21.82 -39.78 -16.78
CA PHE A 286 -20.69 -40.27 -17.51
C PHE A 286 -19.87 -41.42 -16.92
N LEU A 287 -19.97 -41.83 -15.63
CA LEU A 287 -18.90 -42.73 -15.13
C LEU A 287 -19.26 -43.65 -13.94
N PRO A 288 -19.68 -44.89 -14.15
CA PRO A 288 -19.67 -45.89 -13.06
C PRO A 288 -18.22 -46.35 -12.71
N ASP A 289 -17.31 -46.46 -13.66
CA ASP A 289 -16.01 -47.12 -13.44
C ASP A 289 -14.91 -46.22 -12.84
N ILE A 290 -15.04 -44.89 -12.93
CA ILE A 290 -14.06 -43.91 -12.40
C ILE A 290 -14.64 -43.08 -11.27
N LEU A 291 -15.88 -43.35 -10.88
CA LEU A 291 -16.63 -42.57 -9.89
C LEU A 291 -15.89 -42.40 -8.56
N MET A 292 -15.16 -43.44 -8.11
CA MET A 292 -14.44 -43.40 -6.85
C MET A 292 -13.29 -42.38 -6.86
N LEU A 293 -12.42 -42.42 -7.89
CA LEU A 293 -11.27 -41.52 -8.01
C LEU A 293 -11.72 -40.08 -8.23
N PHE A 294 -12.78 -39.87 -9.01
CA PHE A 294 -13.38 -38.58 -9.27
C PHE A 294 -14.01 -38.00 -7.99
N THR A 295 -14.71 -38.83 -7.21
CA THR A 295 -15.32 -38.42 -5.92
C THR A 295 -14.24 -38.02 -4.91
N VAL A 296 -13.13 -38.78 -4.82
CA VAL A 296 -11.99 -38.46 -3.97
C VAL A 296 -11.39 -37.12 -4.37
N ASN A 297 -11.22 -36.87 -5.69
CA ASN A 297 -10.67 -35.60 -6.16
C ASN A 297 -11.60 -34.41 -5.86
N ILE A 298 -12.92 -34.52 -6.08
CA ILE A 298 -13.89 -33.48 -5.73
C ILE A 298 -13.88 -33.22 -4.23
N THR A 299 -13.87 -34.26 -3.42
CA THR A 299 -13.80 -34.12 -1.97
C THR A 299 -12.54 -33.39 -1.53
N ALA A 300 -11.39 -33.74 -2.11
CA ALA A 300 -10.13 -33.05 -1.87
C ALA A 300 -10.17 -31.57 -2.33
N LEU A 301 -10.73 -31.32 -3.51
CA LEU A 301 -10.92 -29.96 -4.04
C LEU A 301 -11.74 -29.09 -3.09
N LEU A 302 -12.90 -29.58 -2.68
CA LEU A 302 -13.80 -28.87 -1.75
C LEU A 302 -13.13 -28.66 -0.38
N TYR A 303 -12.45 -29.68 0.13
CA TYR A 303 -11.72 -29.60 1.39
C TYR A 303 -10.65 -28.49 1.34
N TYR A 304 -9.77 -28.50 0.34
CA TYR A 304 -8.69 -27.52 0.23
C TYR A 304 -9.23 -26.12 -0.08
N TYR A 305 -10.30 -26.01 -0.87
CA TYR A 305 -10.99 -24.74 -1.10
C TYR A 305 -11.53 -24.14 0.21
N LEU A 306 -12.31 -24.92 0.95
CA LEU A 306 -12.88 -24.48 2.22
C LEU A 306 -11.80 -24.16 3.26
N ARG A 307 -10.70 -24.93 3.28
CA ARG A 307 -9.57 -24.65 4.15
C ARG A 307 -8.86 -23.36 3.74
N SER A 308 -8.70 -23.08 2.46
CA SER A 308 -8.12 -21.84 1.96
C SER A 308 -8.96 -20.60 2.36
N CYS A 309 -10.30 -20.72 2.28
CA CYS A 309 -11.22 -19.64 2.63
C CYS A 309 -11.31 -19.38 4.14
N ARG A 310 -11.36 -20.47 4.96
CA ARG A 310 -11.64 -20.37 6.41
C ARG A 310 -10.39 -20.21 7.26
N THR A 311 -9.22 -20.58 6.76
CA THR A 311 -7.97 -20.44 7.51
C THR A 311 -7.52 -18.99 7.45
N ASP A 312 -7.27 -18.37 8.62
CA ASP A 312 -6.67 -17.05 8.72
C ASP A 312 -5.37 -16.99 7.90
N PRO A 313 -5.23 -16.08 6.93
CA PRO A 313 -4.03 -15.98 6.11
C PRO A 313 -2.76 -15.60 6.89
N GLY A 314 -2.88 -15.25 8.15
CA GLY A 314 -1.82 -14.72 9.01
C GLY A 314 -1.95 -13.22 9.17
N ILE A 315 -3.16 -12.75 9.51
CA ILE A 315 -3.42 -11.35 9.82
C ILE A 315 -2.62 -10.95 11.06
N VAL A 316 -1.82 -9.89 10.92
CA VAL A 316 -1.01 -9.37 12.03
C VAL A 316 -1.89 -8.51 12.91
N LYS A 317 -1.91 -8.84 14.21
CA LYS A 317 -2.67 -8.09 15.22
C LYS A 317 -1.71 -7.44 16.21
N ALA A 318 -2.03 -6.26 16.68
CA ALA A 318 -1.32 -5.56 17.76
C ALA A 318 -2.34 -4.82 18.63
N THR A 319 -2.09 -4.74 19.92
CA THR A 319 -2.91 -3.97 20.86
C THR A 319 -2.72 -2.47 20.62
N GLU A 320 -3.69 -1.65 21.00
CA GLU A 320 -3.60 -0.19 20.81
C GLU A 320 -2.40 0.42 21.56
N GLU A 321 -2.08 -0.12 22.74
CA GLU A 321 -0.92 0.32 23.52
C GLU A 321 0.39 -0.03 22.83
N GLU A 322 0.50 -1.24 22.25
CA GLU A 322 1.66 -1.66 21.47
C GLU A 322 1.82 -0.80 20.22
N LYS A 323 0.73 -0.48 19.54
CA LYS A 323 0.74 0.41 18.36
C LYS A 323 1.32 1.77 18.73
N LYS A 324 0.77 2.45 19.75
CA LYS A 324 1.23 3.76 20.23
C LYS A 324 2.70 3.73 20.64
N LYS A 325 3.10 2.74 21.45
CA LYS A 325 4.48 2.57 21.90
C LYS A 325 5.44 2.38 20.72
N ASN A 326 5.11 1.49 19.79
CA ASN A 326 5.95 1.19 18.63
C ASN A 326 6.11 2.41 17.71
N ILE A 327 5.05 3.21 17.50
CA ILE A 327 5.12 4.43 16.69
C ILE A 327 6.11 5.41 17.30
N VAL A 328 5.97 5.72 18.59
CA VAL A 328 6.85 6.68 19.25
C VAL A 328 8.30 6.23 19.18
N VAL A 329 8.57 4.96 19.54
CA VAL A 329 9.95 4.44 19.53
C VAL A 329 10.54 4.40 18.12
N LEU A 330 9.79 3.98 17.11
CA LEU A 330 10.26 3.96 15.72
C LEU A 330 10.48 5.37 15.17
N ALA A 331 9.60 6.31 15.49
CA ALA A 331 9.75 7.70 15.09
C ALA A 331 11.00 8.32 15.71
N GLU A 332 11.18 8.15 17.02
CA GLU A 332 12.33 8.68 17.76
C GLU A 332 13.66 8.04 17.35
N ALA A 333 13.63 6.80 16.87
CA ALA A 333 14.80 6.12 16.29
C ALA A 333 15.05 6.50 14.82
N GLY A 334 14.22 7.35 14.21
CA GLY A 334 14.32 7.69 12.78
C GLY A 334 14.00 6.53 11.83
N CYS A 335 13.29 5.50 12.33
CA CYS A 335 12.98 4.26 11.60
C CYS A 335 11.51 4.15 11.20
N LEU A 336 10.75 5.25 11.15
CA LEU A 336 9.36 5.25 10.71
C LEU A 336 9.26 5.28 9.18
N ASP A 337 9.78 4.22 8.56
CA ASP A 337 9.85 4.02 7.12
C ASP A 337 8.66 3.15 6.66
N PRO A 338 7.98 3.45 5.55
CA PRO A 338 6.88 2.63 5.01
C PRO A 338 7.24 1.15 4.77
N ARG A 339 8.53 0.83 4.64
CA ARG A 339 9.01 -0.56 4.52
C ARG A 339 8.90 -1.32 5.83
N ILE A 340 9.09 -0.66 6.97
CA ILE A 340 9.10 -1.25 8.30
C ILE A 340 7.79 -0.99 9.05
N PHE A 341 7.16 0.14 8.77
CA PHE A 341 5.93 0.58 9.42
C PHE A 341 4.76 0.62 8.44
N CYS A 342 3.60 0.14 8.86
CA CYS A 342 2.36 0.27 8.11
C CYS A 342 1.53 1.42 8.69
N THR A 343 1.37 2.49 7.93
CA THR A 343 0.55 3.64 8.33
C THR A 343 -0.92 3.28 8.47
N SER A 344 -1.44 2.45 7.55
CA SER A 344 -2.85 2.02 7.58
C SER A 344 -3.20 1.12 8.76
N CYS A 345 -2.27 0.28 9.25
CA CYS A 345 -2.51 -0.60 10.39
C CYS A 345 -1.89 -0.07 11.70
N MET A 346 -1.19 1.07 11.65
CA MET A 346 -0.53 1.70 12.79
C MET A 346 0.41 0.76 13.54
N MET A 347 1.12 -0.12 12.81
CA MET A 347 1.98 -1.12 13.43
C MET A 347 3.29 -1.32 12.66
N ARG A 348 4.30 -1.79 13.38
CA ARG A 348 5.52 -2.30 12.76
C ARG A 348 5.17 -3.56 11.96
N LYS A 349 5.60 -3.60 10.69
CA LYS A 349 5.40 -4.78 9.84
C LYS A 349 6.34 -5.89 10.30
N PRO A 350 5.84 -7.11 10.55
CA PRO A 350 6.70 -8.28 10.62
C PRO A 350 7.47 -8.48 9.32
N MET A 351 8.58 -9.20 9.40
CA MET A 351 9.34 -9.58 8.20
C MET A 351 8.43 -10.31 7.20
N ARG A 352 8.53 -9.96 5.93
CA ARG A 352 7.72 -10.54 4.84
C ARG A 352 6.21 -10.25 4.94
N ALA A 353 5.79 -9.30 5.77
CA ALA A 353 4.40 -8.89 5.84
C ALA A 353 4.14 -7.69 4.93
N ASN A 354 3.02 -7.73 4.20
CA ASN A 354 2.54 -6.62 3.38
C ASN A 354 1.13 -6.22 3.78
N HIS A 355 0.79 -4.95 3.55
CA HIS A 355 -0.58 -4.47 3.72
C HIS A 355 -1.40 -4.81 2.49
N CYS A 356 -2.56 -5.42 2.69
CA CYS A 356 -3.55 -5.65 1.66
C CYS A 356 -4.64 -4.59 1.75
N PHE A 357 -4.81 -3.78 0.72
CA PHE A 357 -5.83 -2.73 0.68
C PHE A 357 -7.26 -3.31 0.65
N SER A 358 -7.49 -4.42 -0.07
CA SER A 358 -8.80 -5.07 -0.13
C SER A 358 -9.24 -5.71 1.19
N CYS A 359 -8.29 -6.29 1.96
CA CYS A 359 -8.57 -6.86 3.28
C CYS A 359 -8.37 -5.86 4.42
N ASN A 360 -7.86 -4.68 4.11
CA ASN A 360 -7.53 -3.61 5.04
C ASN A 360 -6.71 -4.07 6.26
N ALA A 361 -5.75 -4.97 6.03
CA ALA A 361 -4.94 -5.58 7.07
C ALA A 361 -3.53 -5.92 6.58
N CYS A 362 -2.56 -5.93 7.52
CA CYS A 362 -1.25 -6.50 7.26
C CYS A 362 -1.31 -8.02 7.35
N VAL A 363 -0.81 -8.70 6.32
CA VAL A 363 -0.80 -10.16 6.23
C VAL A 363 0.64 -10.65 6.18
N ALA A 364 0.97 -11.57 7.06
CA ALA A 364 2.29 -12.18 7.15
C ALA A 364 2.56 -13.06 5.92
N LYS A 365 3.74 -12.88 5.31
CA LYS A 365 4.15 -13.62 4.10
C LYS A 365 3.06 -13.58 3.02
N GLN A 366 2.48 -12.40 2.80
CA GLN A 366 1.43 -12.21 1.80
C GLN A 366 1.92 -12.61 0.42
N ASP A 367 1.14 -13.43 -0.27
CA ASP A 367 1.36 -13.77 -1.67
C ASP A 367 0.57 -12.84 -2.59
N HIS A 368 -0.75 -12.88 -2.50
CA HIS A 368 -1.67 -11.98 -3.22
C HIS A 368 -3.05 -11.96 -2.55
N HIS A 369 -3.91 -11.04 -2.97
CA HIS A 369 -5.34 -11.09 -2.70
C HIS A 369 -6.03 -11.87 -3.81
N SER A 370 -6.73 -12.93 -3.46
CA SER A 370 -7.37 -13.82 -4.43
C SER A 370 -8.87 -13.55 -4.51
N ILE A 371 -9.35 -13.23 -5.70
CA ILE A 371 -10.79 -13.09 -5.99
C ILE A 371 -11.55 -14.42 -5.85
N TRP A 372 -10.87 -15.56 -6.02
CA TRP A 372 -11.48 -16.89 -5.94
C TRP A 372 -11.91 -17.27 -4.53
N ILE A 373 -11.13 -16.86 -3.53
CA ILE A 373 -11.44 -17.11 -2.13
C ILE A 373 -11.95 -15.87 -1.41
N ASN A 374 -12.08 -14.76 -2.13
CA ASN A 374 -12.44 -13.43 -1.60
C ASN A 374 -11.62 -13.07 -0.35
N GLY A 375 -10.30 -13.26 -0.44
CA GLY A 375 -9.41 -13.05 0.69
C GLY A 375 -7.92 -13.14 0.33
N CYS A 376 -7.06 -12.79 1.29
CA CYS A 376 -5.62 -12.90 1.12
C CYS A 376 -5.12 -14.33 1.18
N ILE A 377 -4.10 -14.61 0.36
CA ILE A 377 -3.23 -15.77 0.49
C ILE A 377 -1.98 -15.31 1.26
N GLY A 378 -1.70 -15.97 2.38
CA GLY A 378 -0.60 -15.61 3.26
C GLY A 378 0.00 -16.82 3.99
N ALA A 379 0.79 -16.58 5.03
CA ALA A 379 1.62 -17.60 5.69
C ALA A 379 0.90 -18.90 6.05
N ARG A 380 -0.38 -18.83 6.47
CA ARG A 380 -1.11 -19.96 7.06
C ARG A 380 -2.03 -20.68 6.07
N ASN A 381 -2.59 -20.01 5.07
CA ASN A 381 -3.52 -20.61 4.11
C ASN A 381 -2.91 -20.89 2.72
N HIS A 382 -1.72 -20.38 2.42
CA HIS A 382 -1.04 -20.57 1.13
C HIS A 382 -0.83 -22.07 0.74
N PRO A 383 -0.43 -22.98 1.66
CA PRO A 383 -0.32 -24.40 1.31
C PRO A 383 -1.65 -25.01 0.86
N TYR A 384 -2.75 -24.66 1.49
CA TYR A 384 -4.09 -25.14 1.11
C TYR A 384 -4.51 -24.61 -0.25
N PHE A 385 -4.18 -23.35 -0.56
CA PHE A 385 -4.44 -22.74 -1.86
C PHE A 385 -3.67 -23.46 -2.99
N VAL A 386 -2.40 -23.81 -2.79
CA VAL A 386 -1.62 -24.57 -3.77
C VAL A 386 -2.21 -25.97 -3.96
N LEU A 387 -2.60 -26.65 -2.87
CA LEU A 387 -3.26 -27.97 -2.96
C LEU A 387 -4.64 -27.89 -3.63
N PHE A 388 -5.36 -26.80 -3.44
CA PHE A 388 -6.60 -26.51 -4.19
C PHE A 388 -6.32 -26.42 -5.71
N LEU A 389 -5.28 -25.69 -6.13
CA LEU A 389 -4.89 -25.59 -7.54
C LEU A 389 -4.47 -26.95 -8.13
N VAL A 390 -3.78 -27.78 -7.35
CA VAL A 390 -3.43 -29.15 -7.74
C VAL A 390 -4.70 -29.98 -7.98
N ALA A 391 -5.62 -30.00 -7.01
CA ALA A 391 -6.88 -30.75 -7.12
C ALA A 391 -7.74 -30.23 -8.29
N LEU A 392 -7.77 -28.93 -8.53
CA LEU A 392 -8.47 -28.32 -9.67
C LEU A 392 -7.85 -28.73 -11.00
N SER A 393 -6.52 -28.78 -11.09
CA SER A 393 -5.82 -29.25 -12.30
C SER A 393 -6.13 -30.71 -12.60
N PHE A 394 -6.15 -31.56 -11.59
CA PHE A 394 -6.57 -32.98 -11.76
C PHE A 394 -8.04 -33.10 -12.18
N LEU A 395 -8.94 -32.28 -11.59
CA LEU A 395 -10.35 -32.28 -12.00
C LEU A 395 -10.49 -31.93 -13.50
N CYS A 396 -9.79 -30.91 -13.96
CA CYS A 396 -9.80 -30.53 -15.37
C CYS A 396 -9.24 -31.65 -16.27
N MET A 397 -8.19 -32.35 -15.85
CA MET A 397 -7.66 -33.50 -16.58
C MET A 397 -8.68 -34.64 -16.68
N TRP A 398 -9.43 -34.93 -15.60
CA TRP A 398 -10.54 -35.88 -15.63
C TRP A 398 -11.65 -35.46 -16.59
N MET A 399 -11.99 -34.18 -16.65
CA MET A 399 -12.97 -33.66 -17.60
C MET A 399 -12.52 -33.83 -19.06
N PHE A 400 -11.25 -33.58 -19.36
CA PHE A 400 -10.67 -33.86 -20.69
C PHE A 400 -10.74 -35.32 -21.05
N TYR A 401 -10.28 -36.17 -20.17
CA TYR A 401 -10.31 -37.62 -20.39
C TYR A 401 -11.73 -38.12 -20.68
N GLY A 402 -12.70 -37.70 -19.85
CA GLY A 402 -14.08 -38.11 -20.03
C GLY A 402 -14.71 -37.57 -21.32
N SER A 403 -14.40 -36.33 -21.72
CA SER A 403 -14.88 -35.78 -22.99
C SER A 403 -14.33 -36.55 -24.20
N ILE A 404 -13.03 -36.88 -24.18
CA ILE A 404 -12.39 -37.68 -25.24
C ILE A 404 -12.97 -39.09 -25.30
N MET A 405 -13.15 -39.75 -24.16
CA MET A 405 -13.74 -41.08 -24.09
C MET A 405 -15.20 -41.10 -24.57
N TYR A 406 -15.97 -40.05 -24.26
CA TYR A 406 -17.33 -39.93 -24.77
C TYR A 406 -17.36 -39.84 -26.29
N TRP A 407 -16.55 -38.93 -26.86
CA TRP A 407 -16.49 -38.76 -28.31
C TRP A 407 -16.00 -40.02 -29.03
N SER A 408 -15.02 -40.73 -28.46
CA SER A 408 -14.54 -41.96 -29.06
C SER A 408 -15.58 -43.08 -29.13
N LYS A 409 -16.57 -43.06 -28.19
CA LYS A 409 -17.65 -44.06 -28.14
C LYS A 409 -18.88 -43.68 -28.91
N HIS A 410 -19.20 -42.39 -28.98
CA HIS A 410 -20.53 -41.92 -29.44
C HIS A 410 -20.47 -41.05 -30.70
N CYS A 411 -19.30 -40.51 -31.06
CA CYS A 411 -19.13 -39.65 -32.21
C CYS A 411 -18.10 -40.23 -33.17
N PRO A 412 -18.50 -40.83 -34.30
CA PRO A 412 -17.55 -41.33 -35.30
C PRO A 412 -16.83 -40.13 -35.93
N LEU A 413 -15.53 -39.99 -35.63
CA LEU A 413 -14.67 -38.95 -36.16
C LEU A 413 -13.91 -39.51 -37.36
N HIS A 414 -14.22 -39.10 -38.57
CA HIS A 414 -13.42 -39.33 -39.79
C HIS A 414 -12.36 -38.22 -39.91
N TYR A 415 -11.25 -38.41 -39.24
CA TYR A 415 -10.17 -37.39 -39.11
C TYR A 415 -9.41 -37.11 -40.41
N THR A 416 -9.57 -37.93 -41.44
CA THR A 416 -8.67 -37.95 -42.59
C THR A 416 -9.06 -37.02 -43.75
N GLU A 417 -10.26 -36.54 -43.84
CA GLU A 417 -10.74 -35.80 -45.04
C GLU A 417 -11.13 -34.33 -44.78
N GLU A 418 -11.49 -33.89 -43.60
CA GLU A 418 -12.13 -32.59 -43.38
C GLU A 418 -11.31 -31.61 -42.48
N GLY A 419 -10.15 -31.99 -42.01
CA GLY A 419 -9.30 -31.13 -41.19
C GLY A 419 -9.93 -30.78 -39.82
N VAL A 420 -9.33 -29.81 -39.13
CA VAL A 420 -9.74 -29.41 -37.77
C VAL A 420 -11.17 -28.85 -37.72
N TRP A 421 -11.58 -28.10 -38.76
CA TRP A 421 -12.92 -27.50 -38.82
C TRP A 421 -14.02 -28.54 -39.04
N GLY A 422 -13.75 -29.58 -39.85
CA GLY A 422 -14.67 -30.69 -40.04
C GLY A 422 -14.86 -31.47 -38.75
N ALA A 423 -13.78 -31.70 -38.00
CA ALA A 423 -13.87 -32.32 -36.68
C ALA A 423 -14.70 -31.50 -35.67
N VAL A 424 -14.52 -30.18 -35.63
CA VAL A 424 -15.29 -29.29 -34.75
C VAL A 424 -16.78 -29.30 -35.12
N THR A 425 -17.11 -29.24 -36.42
CA THR A 425 -18.51 -29.26 -36.88
C THR A 425 -19.16 -30.61 -36.60
N ALA A 426 -18.45 -31.72 -36.79
CA ALA A 426 -18.94 -33.06 -36.44
C ALA A 426 -19.18 -33.24 -34.94
N LEU A 427 -18.27 -32.76 -34.10
CA LEU A 427 -18.43 -32.76 -32.63
C LEU A 427 -19.57 -31.83 -32.16
N THR A 428 -19.74 -30.67 -32.81
CA THR A 428 -20.85 -29.74 -32.51
C THR A 428 -22.19 -30.35 -32.87
N GLY A 429 -22.28 -31.08 -33.99
CA GLY A 429 -23.47 -31.78 -34.41
C GLY A 429 -23.80 -32.99 -33.55
N CYS A 430 -22.76 -33.75 -33.12
CA CYS A 430 -22.92 -34.96 -32.32
C CYS A 430 -23.25 -34.65 -30.83
N SER A 431 -22.51 -33.73 -30.23
CA SER A 431 -22.68 -33.42 -28.80
C SER A 431 -22.18 -32.02 -28.45
N PRO A 432 -22.97 -30.98 -28.70
CA PRO A 432 -22.59 -29.59 -28.43
C PRO A 432 -22.30 -29.32 -26.97
N TRP A 433 -23.00 -30.02 -26.07
CA TRP A 433 -22.83 -29.87 -24.63
C TRP A 433 -21.46 -30.38 -24.13
N VAL A 434 -21.00 -31.52 -24.65
CA VAL A 434 -19.67 -32.07 -24.30
C VAL A 434 -18.54 -31.17 -24.85
N LEU A 435 -18.74 -30.61 -26.05
CA LEU A 435 -17.81 -29.66 -26.61
C LEU A 435 -17.71 -28.38 -25.76
N TYR A 436 -18.85 -27.86 -25.29
CA TYR A 436 -18.88 -26.71 -24.37
C TYR A 436 -18.12 -27.01 -23.08
N ILE A 437 -18.36 -28.18 -22.44
CA ILE A 437 -17.66 -28.61 -21.22
C ILE A 437 -16.16 -28.72 -21.48
N PHE A 438 -15.75 -29.30 -22.60
CA PHE A 438 -14.35 -29.42 -22.98
C PHE A 438 -13.66 -28.06 -23.14
N CYS A 439 -14.28 -27.14 -23.87
CA CYS A 439 -13.74 -25.78 -24.05
C CYS A 439 -13.67 -25.02 -22.72
N PHE A 440 -14.70 -25.12 -21.89
CA PHE A 440 -14.71 -24.52 -20.56
C PHE A 440 -13.64 -25.10 -19.64
N ALA A 441 -13.49 -26.42 -19.61
CA ALA A 441 -12.45 -27.12 -18.88
C ALA A 441 -11.04 -26.69 -19.38
N PHE A 442 -10.87 -26.52 -20.70
CA PHE A 442 -9.62 -26.08 -21.30
C PHE A 442 -9.20 -24.68 -20.82
N LEU A 443 -10.13 -23.73 -20.83
CA LEU A 443 -9.87 -22.37 -20.38
C LEU A 443 -9.48 -22.35 -18.89
N ASN A 444 -10.23 -23.06 -18.05
CA ASN A 444 -9.97 -23.12 -16.61
C ASN A 444 -8.68 -23.89 -16.29
N ALA A 445 -8.42 -25.00 -16.99
CA ALA A 445 -7.19 -25.78 -16.83
C ALA A 445 -5.96 -24.97 -17.21
N SER A 446 -5.99 -24.26 -18.33
CA SER A 446 -4.87 -23.46 -18.80
C SER A 446 -4.48 -22.41 -17.76
N TRP A 447 -5.47 -21.69 -17.25
CA TRP A 447 -5.24 -20.68 -16.24
C TRP A 447 -4.76 -21.27 -14.90
N ALA A 448 -5.44 -22.30 -14.39
CA ALA A 448 -5.10 -22.94 -13.11
C ALA A 448 -3.71 -23.59 -13.16
N PHE A 449 -3.36 -24.22 -14.27
CA PHE A 449 -2.07 -24.88 -14.48
C PHE A 449 -0.93 -23.86 -14.56
N ILE A 450 -1.11 -22.77 -15.32
CA ILE A 450 -0.11 -21.70 -15.39
C ILE A 450 0.11 -21.10 -13.99
N LEU A 451 -0.97 -20.80 -13.26
CA LEU A 451 -0.86 -20.28 -11.91
C LEU A 451 -0.14 -21.26 -10.97
N LEU A 452 -0.48 -22.54 -11.05
CA LEU A 452 0.17 -23.61 -10.26
C LEU A 452 1.67 -23.68 -10.56
N LEU A 453 2.06 -23.68 -11.83
CA LEU A 453 3.48 -23.70 -12.22
C LEU A 453 4.24 -22.48 -11.69
N VAL A 454 3.63 -21.28 -11.81
CA VAL A 454 4.23 -20.05 -11.29
C VAL A 454 4.39 -20.12 -9.77
N GLN A 455 3.38 -20.59 -9.05
CA GLN A 455 3.43 -20.76 -7.60
C GLN A 455 4.50 -21.78 -7.18
N LEU A 456 4.54 -22.94 -7.81
CA LEU A 456 5.54 -23.97 -7.52
C LEU A 456 6.97 -23.48 -7.83
N TYR A 457 7.16 -22.77 -8.93
CA TYR A 457 8.46 -22.18 -9.26
C TYR A 457 8.90 -21.16 -8.19
N GLN A 458 8.01 -20.27 -7.78
CA GLN A 458 8.31 -19.26 -6.75
C GLN A 458 8.65 -19.90 -5.40
N ILE A 459 7.88 -20.91 -4.99
CA ILE A 459 8.06 -21.60 -3.72
C ILE A 459 9.33 -22.46 -3.74
N ALA A 460 9.49 -23.32 -4.75
CA ALA A 460 10.56 -24.31 -4.79
C ALA A 460 11.92 -23.69 -5.13
N PHE A 461 11.99 -22.89 -6.18
CA PHE A 461 13.26 -22.37 -6.71
C PHE A 461 13.66 -21.02 -6.17
N LEU A 462 12.70 -20.17 -5.82
CA LEU A 462 12.99 -18.82 -5.35
C LEU A 462 12.81 -18.64 -3.83
N GLY A 463 11.97 -19.43 -3.17
CA GLY A 463 11.62 -19.24 -1.76
C GLY A 463 10.88 -17.90 -1.49
N LEU A 464 10.27 -17.32 -2.53
CA LEU A 464 9.60 -16.02 -2.51
C LEU A 464 8.09 -16.13 -2.69
N THR A 465 7.35 -15.12 -2.25
CA THR A 465 5.95 -14.92 -2.59
C THR A 465 5.81 -14.09 -3.86
N THR A 466 4.62 -14.07 -4.46
CA THR A 466 4.31 -13.27 -5.65
C THR A 466 4.55 -11.78 -5.40
N ALA A 467 4.12 -11.26 -4.25
CA ALA A 467 4.32 -9.87 -3.86
C ALA A 467 5.80 -9.51 -3.70
N GLU A 468 6.59 -10.38 -3.05
CA GLU A 468 8.03 -10.19 -2.89
C GLU A 468 8.76 -10.20 -4.23
N ARG A 469 8.41 -11.15 -5.12
CA ARG A 469 8.97 -11.22 -6.47
C ARG A 469 8.65 -9.95 -7.26
N ALA A 470 7.41 -9.45 -7.22
CA ALA A 470 7.01 -8.23 -7.91
C ALA A 470 7.81 -7.02 -7.42
N ASN A 471 7.97 -6.88 -6.10
CA ASN A 471 8.77 -5.82 -5.48
C ASN A 471 10.26 -5.89 -5.89
N LEU A 472 10.84 -7.10 -5.91
CA LEU A 472 12.22 -7.30 -6.34
C LEU A 472 12.41 -6.95 -7.82
N MET A 473 11.51 -7.39 -8.70
CA MET A 473 11.56 -7.07 -10.12
C MET A 473 11.43 -5.56 -10.38
N HIS A 474 10.58 -4.87 -9.61
CA HIS A 474 10.45 -3.42 -9.71
C HIS A 474 11.73 -2.70 -9.30
N ARG A 475 12.41 -3.16 -8.24
CA ARG A 475 13.72 -2.63 -7.80
C ARG A 475 14.82 -2.93 -8.82
N GLN A 476 14.87 -4.15 -9.37
CA GLN A 476 15.86 -4.52 -10.37
C GLN A 476 15.76 -3.67 -11.65
N ARG A 477 14.55 -3.24 -12.03
CA ARG A 477 14.37 -2.29 -13.15
C ARG A 477 14.94 -0.91 -12.86
N LYS A 478 14.93 -0.47 -11.59
CA LYS A 478 15.48 0.82 -11.17
C LYS A 478 17.00 0.78 -10.94
N LEU A 479 17.55 -0.35 -10.53
CA LEU A 479 18.97 -0.56 -10.17
C LEU A 479 19.47 -1.91 -10.70
N PRO A 480 19.84 -2.01 -12.00
CA PRO A 480 20.17 -3.30 -12.62
C PRO A 480 21.39 -4.02 -12.01
N GLN A 481 22.33 -3.29 -11.40
CA GLN A 481 23.59 -3.84 -10.88
C GLN A 481 23.51 -4.32 -9.43
N ALA A 482 22.45 -3.98 -8.69
CA ALA A 482 22.41 -4.18 -7.24
C ALA A 482 21.80 -5.52 -6.78
N PHE A 483 21.17 -6.31 -7.66
CA PHE A 483 20.39 -7.47 -7.20
C PHE A 483 20.47 -8.69 -8.11
N SER A 484 20.84 -9.83 -7.51
CA SER A 484 20.66 -11.16 -8.12
C SER A 484 19.60 -11.92 -7.34
N LEU A 485 18.57 -12.42 -8.03
CA LEU A 485 17.55 -13.34 -7.48
C LEU A 485 18.15 -14.59 -6.82
N ARG A 486 19.44 -14.90 -7.13
CA ARG A 486 20.18 -16.03 -6.53
C ARG A 486 20.70 -15.74 -5.13
N GLN A 487 20.82 -14.46 -4.74
CA GLN A 487 21.32 -14.04 -3.42
C GLN A 487 20.21 -13.86 -2.37
N ASN A 488 19.02 -14.38 -2.66
CA ASN A 488 17.88 -14.32 -1.75
C ASN A 488 18.12 -15.16 -0.47
N PRO A 489 18.12 -14.54 0.74
CA PRO A 489 18.38 -15.25 2.00
C PRO A 489 17.29 -16.28 2.37
N PHE A 490 16.10 -16.19 1.76
CA PHE A 490 14.99 -17.10 2.00
C PHE A 490 15.04 -18.36 1.15
N ASN A 491 15.95 -18.44 0.19
CA ASN A 491 16.12 -19.61 -0.66
C ASN A 491 17.07 -20.63 -0.02
N LEU A 492 16.50 -21.65 0.61
CA LEU A 492 17.24 -22.72 1.28
C LEU A 492 17.49 -23.94 0.36
N GLY A 493 17.17 -23.82 -0.93
CA GLY A 493 17.21 -24.90 -1.92
C GLY A 493 15.86 -25.61 -2.04
N VAL A 494 15.63 -26.23 -3.22
CA VAL A 494 14.32 -26.75 -3.65
C VAL A 494 13.64 -27.64 -2.61
N VAL A 495 14.35 -28.63 -2.10
CA VAL A 495 13.79 -29.60 -1.15
C VAL A 495 13.41 -28.93 0.18
N ARG A 496 14.31 -28.12 0.74
CA ARG A 496 14.04 -27.42 2.01
C ARG A 496 12.93 -26.38 1.87
N ASN A 497 12.87 -25.68 0.75
CA ASN A 497 11.79 -24.73 0.47
C ASN A 497 10.43 -25.42 0.48
N LEU A 498 10.30 -26.57 -0.20
CA LEU A 498 9.05 -27.35 -0.22
C LEU A 498 8.70 -27.95 1.14
N VAL A 499 9.68 -28.53 1.85
CA VAL A 499 9.49 -29.08 3.19
C VAL A 499 8.99 -27.98 4.16
N ASN A 500 9.61 -26.80 4.14
CA ASN A 500 9.22 -25.67 4.98
C ASN A 500 7.88 -25.07 4.57
N PHE A 501 7.56 -25.08 3.28
CA PHE A 501 6.30 -24.55 2.78
C PHE A 501 5.11 -25.41 3.18
N PHE A 502 5.18 -26.74 2.93
CA PHE A 502 4.12 -27.67 3.27
C PHE A 502 4.18 -28.19 4.71
N GLN A 503 5.20 -27.79 5.48
CA GLN A 503 5.44 -28.26 6.85
C GLN A 503 5.50 -29.80 6.94
N TRP A 504 6.10 -30.45 5.92
CA TRP A 504 6.20 -31.90 5.87
C TRP A 504 7.10 -32.44 6.97
N ARG A 505 6.52 -33.32 7.80
CA ARG A 505 7.23 -34.08 8.81
C ARG A 505 7.27 -35.55 8.36
N CYS A 506 8.28 -35.92 7.59
CA CYS A 506 8.40 -37.27 7.08
C CYS A 506 9.36 -38.09 7.95
N CYS A 507 8.86 -39.03 8.75
CA CYS A 507 9.60 -40.10 9.44
C CYS A 507 10.94 -39.68 10.09
N GLY A 508 11.06 -38.48 10.64
CA GLY A 508 12.30 -37.99 11.25
C GLY A 508 13.36 -37.45 10.26
N LEU A 509 13.21 -37.67 8.97
CA LEU A 509 14.17 -37.26 7.92
C LEU A 509 14.02 -35.75 7.56
N CYS A 510 12.83 -35.19 7.69
CA CYS A 510 12.56 -33.80 7.38
C CYS A 510 12.07 -33.07 8.63
N LYS A 511 12.83 -32.07 9.08
CA LYS A 511 12.44 -31.15 10.17
C LYS A 511 12.16 -29.78 9.55
N PRO A 512 10.87 -29.39 9.33
CA PRO A 512 10.56 -28.06 8.86
C PRO A 512 10.89 -27.02 9.92
N VAL A 513 11.41 -25.88 9.48
CA VAL A 513 11.60 -24.72 10.34
C VAL A 513 10.24 -24.04 10.52
N VAL A 514 9.72 -24.08 11.74
CA VAL A 514 8.46 -23.43 12.10
C VAL A 514 8.78 -22.02 12.55
N LEU A 515 8.57 -21.03 11.66
CA LEU A 515 8.68 -19.61 11.98
C LEU A 515 7.28 -19.01 12.02
N ASP A 516 6.97 -18.35 13.14
CA ASP A 516 5.73 -17.56 13.22
C ASP A 516 5.96 -16.19 12.56
N TRP A 517 5.60 -16.08 11.29
CA TRP A 517 5.73 -14.85 10.50
C TRP A 517 4.79 -13.73 10.94
N THR A 518 3.90 -13.97 11.91
CA THR A 518 3.01 -12.94 12.49
C THR A 518 3.67 -12.19 13.64
N GLN A 519 4.76 -12.73 14.22
CA GLN A 519 5.45 -12.09 15.34
C GLN A 519 6.29 -10.90 14.87
N GLN A 520 6.25 -9.86 15.70
CA GLN A 520 7.12 -8.71 15.54
C GLN A 520 8.52 -9.06 16.07
N TYR A 521 9.56 -8.72 15.32
CA TYR A 521 10.92 -8.89 15.79
C TYR A 521 11.22 -7.89 16.93
N PRO A 522 11.92 -8.31 18.01
CA PRO A 522 12.36 -7.39 19.04
C PRO A 522 13.24 -6.29 18.42
N MET A 523 13.07 -5.06 18.90
CA MET A 523 13.75 -3.87 18.37
C MET A 523 15.28 -3.86 18.51
N GLY A 524 15.85 -4.82 19.21
CA GLY A 524 17.29 -5.03 19.34
C GLY A 524 17.95 -5.79 18.19
N LEU A 525 17.18 -6.30 17.22
CA LEU A 525 17.71 -6.81 15.96
C LEU A 525 17.95 -5.62 15.02
N SER A 526 18.98 -4.85 15.35
CA SER A 526 19.42 -3.68 14.62
C SER A 526 19.99 -4.05 13.24
N ARG A 527 20.29 -3.04 12.47
CA ARG A 527 20.94 -3.03 11.15
C ARG A 527 22.09 -4.04 10.94
N ASP A 528 22.62 -4.63 12.02
CA ASP A 528 23.81 -5.48 12.00
C ASP A 528 23.52 -6.98 11.92
N HIS A 529 22.24 -7.39 11.94
CA HIS A 529 21.92 -8.80 11.69
C HIS A 529 22.10 -9.12 10.19
N PRO A 530 22.78 -10.23 9.82
CA PRO A 530 23.06 -10.57 8.41
C PRO A 530 21.79 -10.70 7.53
N MET A 531 20.61 -10.82 8.11
CA MET A 531 19.32 -10.76 7.40
C MET A 531 18.83 -9.32 7.10
N PHE A 532 19.46 -8.29 7.69
CA PHE A 532 19.10 -6.88 7.54
C PHE A 532 20.24 -6.00 7.05
N SER A 533 21.46 -6.52 6.95
CA SER A 533 22.68 -5.78 6.63
C SER A 533 22.92 -5.51 5.14
N GLY A 534 21.97 -5.87 4.28
CA GLY A 534 21.99 -5.39 2.90
C GLY A 534 21.19 -4.08 2.75
N PRO A 535 21.59 -3.14 1.88
CA PRO A 535 20.77 -1.98 1.53
C PRO A 535 19.38 -2.36 1.00
N ASP A 536 19.08 -3.63 0.94
CA ASP A 536 17.98 -4.29 0.24
C ASP A 536 17.23 -5.33 1.08
N ALA A 537 17.33 -5.29 2.40
CA ALA A 537 16.50 -6.13 3.26
C ALA A 537 15.01 -5.84 2.97
N VAL A 538 14.35 -6.83 2.38
CA VAL A 538 12.94 -6.83 1.93
C VAL A 538 11.99 -6.64 3.10
#